data_027e3f0823a9a0e1415cdb00975a1f55
#
_entry.id   027e3f0823a9a0e1415cdb00975a1f55
#
_cell.length_a   1.000
_cell.length_b   1.000
_cell.length_c   1.000
_cell.angle_alpha   90.00
_cell.angle_beta   90.00
_cell.angle_gamma   90.00
#
_symmetry.space_group_name_H-M   'P 1'
#
loop_
_entity.id
_entity.type
_entity.pdbx_description
1 polymer ?
#
loop_
_entity_poly.entity_id
_entity_poly.type
_entity_poly.pdbx_seq_one_letter_code
_entity_poly.pdbx_strand_id
1 'polypeptide(L)'
;MVAGLLLSAVCGCGADVEPGGGSPERAAVQDVLDRQASAVRSGAERGFLAAVDPREERFRTAQRRVFGNLRRLPLTQWTYRVADVKPLAADKPGESSAGPSGDGGGEAAGEDRKSSGPDGGGSRFEAEVRLRYKLRGDDLSPVSATERFTFVERAGKWYMTGELPGSERQLWEQGEIGVVRGKRSLVLGADRSRGALKALARSADRAVAQVDREWPQSWPHRVVVESPSSVRDMARILDAPSASYEGIAAVTTGEAGENTDAPADRIVVNPEAYGALSGEGQQVVVTHETVHVASRTHTSRATPLWLSEGFADWVAYGATDRKPAEAAAELVRAAGERKLPRELPTDRDFRFGSEPESLGRAYESGWLACRLIAEEWGKERLKNLYLRIGSSQKRQSAAVDEAMRGELGLGTEEFTERWRSYVRQELS
;
A
#
# COMPACT_ATOMS: atom_id res chain seq x y z
N MET A 1 20.03 5.19 -1.17
CA MET A 1 19.22 5.10 0.04
C MET A 1 18.03 4.24 -0.30
N VAL A 2 17.80 3.16 0.44
CA VAL A 2 16.63 2.30 0.28
C VAL A 2 15.73 2.66 1.45
N ALA A 3 14.66 3.40 1.20
CA ALA A 3 13.64 3.65 2.19
C ALA A 3 12.44 2.77 1.84
N GLY A 4 12.24 1.72 2.59
CA GLY A 4 10.99 1.00 2.70
C GLY A 4 10.23 1.60 3.88
N LEU A 5 8.93 1.76 3.77
CA LEU A 5 8.13 2.34 4.83
C LEU A 5 6.86 1.53 5.04
N LEU A 6 6.60 1.23 6.30
CA LEU A 6 5.30 0.74 6.75
C LEU A 6 4.31 1.91 6.75
N LEU A 7 3.32 1.87 5.88
CA LEU A 7 2.24 2.83 5.86
C LEU A 7 1.17 2.40 6.84
N SER A 8 0.96 3.19 7.87
CA SER A 8 -0.23 3.08 8.71
C SER A 8 -1.36 3.83 8.02
N ALA A 9 -2.04 3.17 7.07
CA ALA A 9 -3.33 3.66 6.61
C ALA A 9 -4.35 3.42 7.73
N VAL A 10 -4.93 4.47 8.25
CA VAL A 10 -6.01 4.39 9.24
C VAL A 10 -7.26 3.92 8.51
N CYS A 11 -7.41 2.61 8.34
CA CYS A 11 -8.73 2.03 8.07
C CYS A 11 -9.50 2.00 9.38
N GLY A 12 -10.44 2.93 9.53
CA GLY A 12 -11.37 2.91 10.65
C GLY A 12 -12.13 1.58 10.70
N CYS A 13 -11.93 0.80 11.75
CA CYS A 13 -12.78 -0.34 12.07
C CYS A 13 -14.20 0.16 12.31
N GLY A 14 -15.04 0.13 11.27
CA GLY A 14 -16.48 0.15 11.44
C GLY A 14 -16.89 -1.18 12.06
N ALA A 15 -17.38 -1.14 13.29
CA ALA A 15 -18.06 -2.28 13.91
C ALA A 15 -19.07 -2.88 12.93
N ASP A 16 -19.16 -4.20 12.88
CA ASP A 16 -20.22 -4.93 12.18
C ASP A 16 -21.57 -4.46 12.74
N VAL A 17 -22.19 -3.53 12.03
CA VAL A 17 -23.58 -3.15 12.28
C VAL A 17 -24.43 -4.27 11.72
N GLU A 18 -25.12 -4.97 12.61
CA GLU A 18 -26.19 -5.91 12.28
C GLU A 18 -27.13 -5.34 11.19
N PRO A 19 -27.64 -6.16 10.27
CA PRO A 19 -28.47 -5.68 9.16
C PRO A 19 -29.84 -5.24 9.67
N GLY A 20 -29.95 -3.98 10.06
CA GLY A 20 -31.22 -3.28 10.12
C GLY A 20 -31.84 -3.27 8.72
N GLY A 21 -33.14 -3.56 8.58
CA GLY A 21 -33.89 -3.77 7.34
C GLY A 21 -33.50 -2.80 6.23
N GLY A 22 -32.88 -3.36 5.15
CA GLY A 22 -32.33 -2.57 4.06
C GLY A 22 -33.45 -1.85 3.29
N SER A 23 -33.24 -0.57 2.95
CA SER A 23 -34.15 0.14 2.07
C SER A 23 -34.26 -0.55 0.71
N PRO A 24 -35.38 -0.39 -0.02
CA PRO A 24 -35.53 -0.93 -1.36
C PRO A 24 -34.40 -0.51 -2.31
N GLU A 25 -33.88 0.69 -2.16
CA GLU A 25 -32.75 1.23 -2.92
C GLU A 25 -31.46 0.46 -2.64
N ARG A 26 -31.18 0.18 -1.37
CA ARG A 26 -30.01 -0.61 -0.95
C ARG A 26 -30.04 -2.01 -1.56
N ALA A 27 -31.21 -2.66 -1.55
CA ALA A 27 -31.39 -3.98 -2.15
C ALA A 27 -31.19 -3.91 -3.67
N ALA A 28 -31.75 -2.90 -4.34
CA ALA A 28 -31.61 -2.72 -5.78
C ALA A 28 -30.14 -2.44 -6.19
N VAL A 29 -29.40 -1.61 -5.44
CA VAL A 29 -27.98 -1.35 -5.66
C VAL A 29 -27.17 -2.64 -5.46
N GLN A 30 -27.45 -3.42 -4.38
CA GLN A 30 -26.79 -4.70 -4.14
C GLN A 30 -27.00 -5.66 -5.31
N ASP A 31 -28.23 -5.76 -5.84
CA ASP A 31 -28.55 -6.61 -7.00
C ASP A 31 -27.76 -6.22 -8.26
N VAL A 32 -27.56 -4.91 -8.51
CA VAL A 32 -26.70 -4.45 -9.63
C VAL A 32 -25.27 -4.92 -9.45
N LEU A 33 -24.72 -4.74 -8.25
CA LEU A 33 -23.34 -5.10 -7.92
C LEU A 33 -23.14 -6.62 -7.91
N ASP A 34 -24.12 -7.40 -7.46
CA ASP A 34 -24.03 -8.86 -7.48
C ASP A 34 -24.02 -9.41 -8.91
N ARG A 35 -24.81 -8.85 -9.81
CA ARG A 35 -24.76 -9.19 -11.23
C ARG A 35 -23.40 -8.81 -11.85
N GLN A 36 -22.87 -7.64 -11.53
CA GLN A 36 -21.54 -7.21 -11.98
C GLN A 36 -20.45 -8.14 -11.47
N ALA A 37 -20.47 -8.48 -10.17
CA ALA A 37 -19.53 -9.42 -9.57
C ALA A 37 -19.62 -10.83 -10.19
N SER A 38 -20.83 -11.31 -10.47
CA SER A 38 -21.04 -12.58 -11.19
C SER A 38 -20.43 -12.52 -12.60
N ALA A 39 -20.57 -11.39 -13.29
CA ALA A 39 -19.99 -11.19 -14.61
C ALA A 39 -18.45 -11.17 -14.59
N VAL A 40 -17.83 -10.61 -13.55
CA VAL A 40 -16.36 -10.70 -13.34
C VAL A 40 -15.95 -12.17 -13.20
N ARG A 41 -16.58 -12.92 -12.31
CA ARG A 41 -16.24 -14.33 -12.05
C ARG A 41 -16.44 -15.24 -13.27
N SER A 42 -17.46 -14.97 -14.07
CA SER A 42 -17.77 -15.75 -15.29
C SER A 42 -17.05 -15.24 -16.56
N GLY A 43 -16.35 -14.12 -16.50
CA GLY A 43 -15.70 -13.50 -17.64
C GLY A 43 -16.67 -12.93 -18.68
N ALA A 44 -17.91 -12.56 -18.28
CA ALA A 44 -18.99 -12.11 -19.15
C ALA A 44 -19.01 -10.57 -19.30
N GLU A 45 -18.30 -10.01 -20.29
CA GLU A 45 -18.21 -8.56 -20.50
C GLU A 45 -19.57 -7.87 -20.66
N ARG A 46 -20.47 -8.47 -21.43
CA ARG A 46 -21.83 -7.92 -21.61
C ARG A 46 -22.58 -7.81 -20.30
N GLY A 47 -22.46 -8.82 -19.42
CA GLY A 47 -23.05 -8.82 -18.09
C GLY A 47 -22.46 -7.74 -17.18
N PHE A 48 -21.13 -7.58 -17.22
CA PHE A 48 -20.42 -6.54 -16.46
C PHE A 48 -20.88 -5.14 -16.88
N LEU A 49 -20.90 -4.87 -18.18
CA LEU A 49 -21.30 -3.57 -18.73
C LEU A 49 -22.83 -3.32 -18.66
N ALA A 50 -23.65 -4.35 -18.46
CA ALA A 50 -25.08 -4.17 -18.26
C ALA A 50 -25.43 -3.50 -16.91
N ALA A 51 -24.52 -3.51 -15.96
CA ALA A 51 -24.63 -2.77 -14.70
C ALA A 51 -24.42 -1.26 -14.86
N VAL A 52 -23.77 -0.81 -15.95
CA VAL A 52 -23.40 0.58 -16.21
C VAL A 52 -24.44 1.26 -17.09
N ASP A 53 -24.87 2.47 -16.74
CA ASP A 53 -25.81 3.26 -17.54
C ASP A 53 -25.30 3.41 -18.98
N PRO A 54 -26.07 2.98 -20.00
CA PRO A 54 -25.67 3.13 -21.40
C PRO A 54 -25.48 4.59 -21.84
N ARG A 55 -26.04 5.56 -21.12
CA ARG A 55 -25.90 7.00 -21.39
C ARG A 55 -24.56 7.56 -20.90
N GLU A 56 -23.88 6.87 -19.97
CA GLU A 56 -22.59 7.28 -19.40
C GLU A 56 -21.41 6.68 -20.22
N GLU A 57 -21.24 7.11 -21.45
CA GLU A 57 -20.31 6.50 -22.40
C GLU A 57 -18.85 6.54 -21.91
N ARG A 58 -18.42 7.65 -21.30
CA ARG A 58 -17.06 7.78 -20.74
C ARG A 58 -16.82 6.78 -19.63
N PHE A 59 -17.73 6.70 -18.67
CA PHE A 59 -17.64 5.75 -17.57
C PHE A 59 -17.71 4.30 -18.07
N ARG A 60 -18.59 4.02 -19.01
CA ARG A 60 -18.70 2.71 -19.65
C ARG A 60 -17.42 2.28 -20.36
N THR A 61 -16.75 3.20 -21.02
CA THR A 61 -15.45 2.94 -21.67
C THR A 61 -14.37 2.63 -20.64
N ALA A 62 -14.31 3.38 -19.53
CA ALA A 62 -13.42 3.10 -18.42
C ALA A 62 -13.69 1.72 -17.81
N GLN A 63 -14.96 1.38 -17.56
CA GLN A 63 -15.36 0.10 -17.02
C GLN A 63 -15.06 -1.09 -17.96
N ARG A 64 -15.11 -0.89 -19.28
CA ARG A 64 -14.66 -1.91 -20.25
C ARG A 64 -13.17 -2.21 -20.11
N ARG A 65 -12.33 -1.18 -19.92
CA ARG A 65 -10.89 -1.36 -19.65
C ARG A 65 -10.66 -2.09 -18.33
N VAL A 66 -11.34 -1.69 -17.27
CA VAL A 66 -11.31 -2.36 -15.97
C VAL A 66 -11.64 -3.85 -16.12
N PHE A 67 -12.73 -4.17 -16.80
CA PHE A 67 -13.10 -5.57 -17.04
C PHE A 67 -12.02 -6.35 -17.80
N GLY A 68 -11.45 -5.75 -18.86
CA GLY A 68 -10.34 -6.34 -19.61
C GLY A 68 -9.12 -6.64 -18.74
N ASN A 69 -8.83 -5.77 -17.77
CA ASN A 69 -7.75 -5.95 -16.80
C ASN A 69 -8.08 -7.05 -15.79
N LEU A 70 -9.29 -7.05 -15.23
CA LEU A 70 -9.74 -8.07 -14.26
C LEU A 70 -9.68 -9.49 -14.84
N ARG A 71 -9.95 -9.67 -16.12
CA ARG A 71 -9.82 -10.98 -16.80
C ARG A 71 -8.41 -11.52 -16.85
N ARG A 72 -7.40 -10.66 -16.70
CA ARG A 72 -5.97 -11.06 -16.67
C ARG A 72 -5.52 -11.50 -15.28
N LEU A 73 -6.25 -11.09 -14.23
CA LEU A 73 -5.93 -11.41 -12.85
C LEU A 73 -6.39 -12.82 -12.48
N PRO A 74 -5.61 -13.56 -11.68
CA PRO A 74 -5.99 -14.89 -11.21
C PRO A 74 -6.99 -14.80 -10.05
N LEU A 75 -8.15 -14.19 -10.27
CA LEU A 75 -9.17 -14.00 -9.24
C LEU A 75 -9.84 -15.32 -8.83
N THR A 76 -10.03 -15.52 -7.51
CA THR A 76 -10.86 -16.59 -6.94
C THR A 76 -12.09 -16.05 -6.23
N GLN A 77 -12.03 -14.80 -5.78
CA GLN A 77 -13.14 -14.11 -5.15
C GLN A 77 -13.26 -12.70 -5.74
N TRP A 78 -14.50 -12.28 -5.93
CA TRP A 78 -14.89 -10.92 -6.28
C TRP A 78 -16.31 -10.72 -5.81
N THR A 79 -16.53 -9.90 -4.80
CA THR A 79 -17.85 -9.67 -4.19
C THR A 79 -17.94 -8.21 -3.75
N TYR A 80 -19.13 -7.68 -3.80
CA TYR A 80 -19.48 -6.37 -3.28
C TYR A 80 -20.46 -6.49 -2.12
N ARG A 81 -20.33 -5.61 -1.14
CA ARG A 81 -21.33 -5.42 -0.08
C ARG A 81 -21.61 -3.94 0.06
N VAL A 82 -22.87 -3.57 -0.12
CA VAL A 82 -23.32 -2.19 0.10
C VAL A 82 -23.26 -1.88 1.60
N ALA A 83 -22.45 -0.87 1.95
CA ALA A 83 -22.34 -0.38 3.33
C ALA A 83 -23.41 0.68 3.63
N ASP A 84 -23.57 1.65 2.70
CA ASP A 84 -24.55 2.74 2.85
C ASP A 84 -25.11 3.16 1.49
N VAL A 85 -26.35 3.70 1.46
CA VAL A 85 -26.98 4.31 0.27
C VAL A 85 -27.68 5.59 0.70
N LYS A 86 -27.39 6.66 -0.02
CA LYS A 86 -27.97 7.98 0.23
C LYS A 86 -28.56 8.58 -1.05
N PRO A 87 -29.70 9.27 -0.99
CA PRO A 87 -30.16 10.07 -2.11
C PRO A 87 -29.12 11.14 -2.47
N LEU A 88 -28.78 11.26 -3.73
CA LEU A 88 -27.96 12.37 -4.21
C LEU A 88 -28.89 13.56 -4.43
N ALA A 89 -28.60 14.70 -3.80
CA ALA A 89 -29.37 15.91 -3.99
C ALA A 89 -29.36 16.26 -5.48
N ALA A 90 -30.54 16.57 -6.04
CA ALA A 90 -30.60 17.09 -7.40
C ALA A 90 -29.78 18.39 -7.46
N ASP A 91 -28.89 18.52 -8.43
CA ASP A 91 -28.17 19.75 -8.67
C ASP A 91 -29.17 20.90 -8.74
N LYS A 92 -29.09 21.87 -7.82
CA LYS A 92 -29.84 23.10 -7.94
C LYS A 92 -29.34 23.79 -9.20
N PRO A 93 -30.22 24.12 -10.16
CA PRO A 93 -29.77 24.89 -11.31
C PRO A 93 -29.39 26.29 -10.83
N GLY A 94 -28.09 26.60 -10.75
CA GLY A 94 -27.65 27.97 -10.52
C GLY A 94 -26.48 28.24 -9.58
N GLU A 95 -25.56 27.28 -9.31
CA GLU A 95 -24.27 27.63 -8.69
C GLU A 95 -23.11 27.17 -9.58
N SER A 96 -22.89 27.95 -10.64
CA SER A 96 -21.62 27.94 -11.40
C SER A 96 -20.57 28.58 -10.47
N SER A 97 -19.56 27.82 -10.09
CA SER A 97 -18.37 28.33 -9.39
C SER A 97 -17.68 29.35 -10.32
N ALA A 98 -17.87 30.65 -10.03
CA ALA A 98 -17.17 31.72 -10.67
C ALA A 98 -15.68 31.67 -10.30
N GLY A 99 -14.82 31.28 -11.25
CA GLY A 99 -13.41 31.60 -11.23
C GLY A 99 -13.17 33.10 -11.47
N PRO A 100 -12.02 33.67 -11.05
CA PRO A 100 -11.81 35.11 -11.07
C PRO A 100 -11.77 35.69 -12.48
N SER A 101 -12.55 36.74 -12.67
CA SER A 101 -12.74 37.51 -13.89
C SER A 101 -11.46 38.19 -14.35
N GLY A 102 -11.08 37.96 -15.60
CA GLY A 102 -10.24 38.83 -16.40
C GLY A 102 -11.14 39.63 -17.36
N ASP A 103 -10.98 40.95 -17.31
CA ASP A 103 -11.71 42.00 -18.00
C ASP A 103 -11.53 41.93 -19.54
N GLY A 104 -12.59 42.21 -20.29
CA GLY A 104 -12.51 42.39 -21.76
C GLY A 104 -13.87 42.33 -22.48
N GLY A 105 -14.44 43.51 -22.73
CA GLY A 105 -15.78 43.71 -23.28
C GLY A 105 -15.97 43.24 -24.73
N GLY A 106 -17.25 43.03 -25.11
CA GLY A 106 -17.72 42.79 -26.44
C GLY A 106 -19.19 42.37 -26.47
N GLU A 107 -20.07 43.30 -26.79
CA GLU A 107 -21.50 43.09 -27.09
C GLU A 107 -21.68 42.25 -28.35
N ALA A 108 -22.56 41.27 -28.32
CA ALA A 108 -23.42 40.92 -29.50
C ALA A 108 -24.54 39.92 -29.11
N ALA A 109 -25.74 40.39 -29.28
CA ALA A 109 -26.98 39.78 -29.78
C ALA A 109 -27.35 38.33 -29.36
N GLY A 110 -28.55 38.25 -28.78
CA GLY A 110 -29.25 37.04 -28.38
C GLY A 110 -29.69 36.15 -29.55
N GLU A 111 -29.71 34.89 -29.25
CA GLU A 111 -30.62 33.92 -29.87
C GLU A 111 -31.13 32.98 -28.78
N ASP A 112 -32.45 33.01 -28.62
CA ASP A 112 -33.26 32.07 -27.84
C ASP A 112 -33.04 30.64 -28.31
N ARG A 113 -32.26 29.85 -27.51
CA ARG A 113 -32.33 28.39 -27.59
C ARG A 113 -33.24 27.87 -26.49
N LYS A 114 -34.47 27.60 -26.92
CA LYS A 114 -35.43 26.80 -26.18
C LYS A 114 -34.75 25.55 -25.65
N SER A 115 -34.66 25.45 -24.33
CA SER A 115 -34.29 24.20 -23.65
C SER A 115 -35.39 23.20 -23.89
N SER A 116 -35.08 22.17 -24.66
CA SER A 116 -35.91 20.99 -24.85
C SER A 116 -36.18 20.28 -23.52
N GLY A 117 -37.41 19.84 -23.40
CA GLY A 117 -38.16 19.32 -22.27
C GLY A 117 -37.58 18.24 -21.38
N PRO A 118 -38.38 17.75 -20.42
CA PRO A 118 -37.95 16.99 -19.27
C PRO A 118 -37.57 15.57 -19.70
N ASP A 119 -36.32 15.33 -19.95
CA ASP A 119 -35.80 13.97 -19.93
C ASP A 119 -35.87 13.48 -18.48
N GLY A 120 -36.75 12.50 -18.24
CA GLY A 120 -37.08 11.95 -16.96
C GLY A 120 -35.83 11.63 -16.12
N GLY A 121 -35.48 12.59 -15.24
CA GLY A 121 -34.41 12.43 -14.28
C GLY A 121 -34.82 11.40 -13.24
N GLY A 122 -34.39 10.15 -13.41
CA GLY A 122 -34.54 9.15 -12.39
C GLY A 122 -33.87 9.58 -11.09
N SER A 123 -34.37 9.12 -9.95
CA SER A 123 -33.77 9.36 -8.66
C SER A 123 -32.30 8.90 -8.67
N ARG A 124 -31.40 9.76 -8.20
CA ARG A 124 -29.96 9.48 -8.12
C ARG A 124 -29.59 9.16 -6.69
N PHE A 125 -28.66 8.23 -6.54
CA PHE A 125 -28.18 7.76 -5.24
C PHE A 125 -26.65 7.65 -5.26
N GLU A 126 -26.05 7.93 -4.12
CA GLU A 126 -24.67 7.57 -3.79
C GLU A 126 -24.69 6.30 -2.97
N ALA A 127 -23.78 5.36 -3.25
CA ALA A 127 -23.58 4.17 -2.45
C ALA A 127 -22.12 4.02 -2.06
N GLU A 128 -21.89 3.76 -0.77
CA GLU A 128 -20.62 3.26 -0.27
C GLU A 128 -20.64 1.73 -0.30
N VAL A 129 -19.61 1.16 -0.89
CA VAL A 129 -19.56 -0.26 -1.21
C VAL A 129 -18.23 -0.83 -0.74
N ARG A 130 -18.25 -1.97 -0.07
CA ARG A 130 -17.06 -2.74 0.24
C ARG A 130 -16.83 -3.80 -0.84
N LEU A 131 -15.80 -3.61 -1.64
CA LEU A 131 -15.25 -4.64 -2.51
C LEU A 131 -14.44 -5.63 -1.67
N ARG A 132 -14.60 -6.94 -1.95
CA ARG A 132 -13.69 -7.98 -1.43
C ARG A 132 -13.24 -8.86 -2.59
N TYR A 133 -11.93 -8.99 -2.73
CA TYR A 133 -11.33 -9.82 -3.79
C TYR A 133 -10.19 -10.67 -3.25
N LYS A 134 -9.83 -11.75 -3.99
CA LYS A 134 -8.74 -12.64 -3.61
C LYS A 134 -8.03 -13.17 -4.85
N LEU A 135 -6.69 -13.11 -4.84
CA LEU A 135 -5.83 -13.66 -5.88
C LEU A 135 -5.48 -15.11 -5.57
N ARG A 136 -5.64 -15.98 -6.58
CA ARG A 136 -5.47 -17.43 -6.45
C ARG A 136 -4.05 -17.82 -6.12
N GLY A 137 -3.86 -18.44 -4.94
CA GLY A 137 -2.58 -18.99 -4.50
C GLY A 137 -1.57 -17.95 -4.02
N ASP A 138 -1.97 -16.68 -3.97
CA ASP A 138 -1.12 -15.60 -3.49
C ASP A 138 -1.70 -14.94 -2.22
N ASP A 139 -3.02 -14.74 -2.15
CA ASP A 139 -3.68 -14.18 -0.97
C ASP A 139 -4.13 -15.29 -0.01
N LEU A 140 -3.82 -15.16 1.27
CA LEU A 140 -4.36 -16.04 2.33
C LEU A 140 -5.79 -15.63 2.68
N SER A 141 -6.05 -14.33 2.80
CA SER A 141 -7.35 -13.74 3.09
C SER A 141 -7.78 -12.80 1.96
N PRO A 142 -9.08 -12.50 1.81
CA PRO A 142 -9.52 -11.51 0.84
C PRO A 142 -9.03 -10.10 1.21
N VAL A 143 -8.58 -9.35 0.21
CA VAL A 143 -8.39 -7.90 0.31
C VAL A 143 -9.75 -7.22 0.35
N SER A 144 -9.89 -6.20 1.18
CA SER A 144 -11.07 -5.32 1.20
C SER A 144 -10.69 -3.93 0.72
N ALA A 145 -11.57 -3.30 -0.06
CA ALA A 145 -11.43 -1.92 -0.49
C ALA A 145 -12.79 -1.22 -0.41
N THR A 146 -12.78 0.06 -0.06
CA THR A 146 -13.98 0.90 -0.04
C THR A 146 -14.11 1.61 -1.36
N GLU A 147 -15.26 1.46 -2.01
CA GLU A 147 -15.58 2.13 -3.27
C GLU A 147 -16.86 2.94 -3.11
N ARG A 148 -16.97 4.04 -3.81
CA ARG A 148 -18.14 4.93 -3.77
C ARG A 148 -18.62 5.17 -5.19
N PHE A 149 -19.89 4.82 -5.44
CA PHE A 149 -20.49 4.92 -6.78
C PHE A 149 -21.76 5.73 -6.75
N THR A 150 -22.10 6.30 -7.90
CA THR A 150 -23.41 6.88 -8.16
C THR A 150 -24.27 5.91 -8.96
N PHE A 151 -25.56 5.88 -8.60
CA PHE A 151 -26.57 5.05 -9.24
C PHE A 151 -27.77 5.88 -9.68
N VAL A 152 -28.48 5.40 -10.70
CA VAL A 152 -29.72 5.99 -11.19
C VAL A 152 -30.74 4.88 -11.46
N GLU A 153 -32.00 5.15 -11.14
CA GLU A 153 -33.11 4.33 -11.58
C GLU A 153 -33.69 4.87 -12.88
N ARG A 154 -33.84 3.99 -13.89
CA ARG A 154 -34.48 4.31 -15.17
C ARG A 154 -35.42 3.21 -15.59
N ALA A 155 -36.70 3.53 -15.75
CA ALA A 155 -37.73 2.58 -16.17
C ALA A 155 -37.71 1.28 -15.36
N GLY A 156 -37.62 1.38 -14.03
CA GLY A 156 -37.59 0.25 -13.11
C GLY A 156 -36.28 -0.55 -13.09
N LYS A 157 -35.22 -0.03 -13.72
CA LYS A 157 -33.87 -0.65 -13.71
C LYS A 157 -32.84 0.30 -13.11
N TRP A 158 -31.96 -0.27 -12.29
CA TRP A 158 -30.88 0.44 -11.64
C TRP A 158 -29.58 0.27 -12.41
N TYR A 159 -28.84 1.37 -12.55
CA TYR A 159 -27.55 1.43 -13.25
C TYR A 159 -26.54 2.25 -12.45
N MET A 160 -25.27 1.86 -12.53
CA MET A 160 -24.13 2.61 -12.06
C MET A 160 -23.82 3.72 -13.08
N THR A 161 -23.63 4.95 -12.62
CA THR A 161 -23.39 6.12 -13.49
C THR A 161 -22.00 6.73 -13.35
N GLY A 162 -21.29 6.44 -12.28
CA GLY A 162 -19.97 7.00 -12.04
C GLY A 162 -19.37 6.51 -10.74
N GLU A 163 -18.14 6.89 -10.54
CA GLU A 163 -17.38 6.69 -9.30
C GLU A 163 -17.15 8.06 -8.65
N LEU A 164 -17.23 8.08 -7.32
CA LEU A 164 -17.09 9.29 -6.52
C LEU A 164 -15.69 9.41 -5.88
N PRO A 165 -15.25 10.62 -5.55
CA PRO A 165 -14.08 10.83 -4.70
C PRO A 165 -14.19 10.08 -3.38
N GLY A 166 -13.05 9.61 -2.83
CA GLY A 166 -13.00 8.78 -1.64
C GLY A 166 -13.15 7.27 -1.90
N SER A 167 -13.19 6.84 -3.17
CA SER A 167 -12.95 5.43 -3.52
C SER A 167 -11.47 5.10 -3.39
N GLU A 168 -11.16 3.97 -2.77
CA GLU A 168 -9.80 3.42 -2.76
C GLU A 168 -9.44 2.93 -4.16
N ARG A 169 -8.39 3.52 -4.73
CA ARG A 169 -7.97 3.22 -6.10
C ARG A 169 -7.23 1.90 -6.19
N GLN A 170 -7.53 1.17 -7.26
CA GLN A 170 -6.92 -0.12 -7.52
C GLN A 170 -6.01 -0.06 -8.75
N LEU A 171 -4.98 -0.91 -8.77
CA LEU A 171 -4.02 -0.94 -9.88
C LEU A 171 -4.68 -1.16 -11.25
N TRP A 172 -5.72 -2.01 -11.32
CA TRP A 172 -6.42 -2.34 -12.57
C TRP A 172 -7.27 -1.22 -13.16
N GLU A 173 -7.39 -0.09 -12.48
CA GLU A 173 -8.08 1.11 -12.97
C GLU A 173 -7.13 2.07 -13.72
N GLN A 174 -5.83 1.95 -13.49
CA GLN A 174 -4.83 2.96 -13.87
C GLN A 174 -4.39 2.86 -15.32
N GLY A 175 -4.31 1.67 -15.89
CA GLY A 175 -3.80 1.46 -17.24
C GLY A 175 -4.03 0.04 -17.73
N GLU A 176 -3.28 -0.41 -18.73
CA GLU A 176 -3.33 -1.79 -19.19
C GLU A 176 -2.50 -2.68 -18.24
N ILE A 177 -3.13 -3.71 -17.67
CA ILE A 177 -2.48 -4.58 -16.70
C ILE A 177 -1.68 -5.68 -17.36
N GLY A 178 -0.37 -5.68 -17.10
CA GLY A 178 0.50 -6.81 -17.32
C GLY A 178 0.57 -7.70 -16.08
N VAL A 179 0.56 -9.02 -16.26
CA VAL A 179 0.66 -10.00 -15.19
C VAL A 179 1.85 -10.92 -15.47
N VAL A 180 2.75 -11.06 -14.50
CA VAL A 180 3.87 -12.01 -14.55
C VAL A 180 3.89 -12.82 -13.29
N ARG A 181 3.83 -14.16 -13.43
CA ARG A 181 3.99 -15.09 -12.32
C ARG A 181 5.43 -15.58 -12.27
N GLY A 182 6.10 -15.32 -11.15
CA GLY A 182 7.38 -15.91 -10.78
C GLY A 182 7.19 -17.27 -10.10
N LYS A 183 8.28 -17.83 -9.58
CA LYS A 183 8.25 -19.08 -8.79
C LYS A 183 7.52 -18.86 -7.46
N ARG A 184 7.77 -17.72 -6.81
CA ARG A 184 7.27 -17.35 -5.49
C ARG A 184 6.69 -15.94 -5.46
N SER A 185 6.36 -15.38 -6.62
CA SER A 185 5.84 -14.02 -6.74
C SER A 185 4.73 -13.93 -7.78
N LEU A 186 3.84 -12.99 -7.59
CA LEU A 186 2.92 -12.48 -8.59
C LEU A 186 3.22 -11.00 -8.78
N VAL A 187 3.56 -10.60 -10.00
CA VAL A 187 3.85 -9.20 -10.31
C VAL A 187 2.76 -8.66 -11.23
N LEU A 188 2.14 -7.60 -10.80
CA LEU A 188 1.11 -6.86 -11.52
C LEU A 188 1.69 -5.49 -11.89
N GLY A 189 1.47 -5.02 -13.11
CA GLY A 189 1.94 -3.70 -13.51
C GLY A 189 0.98 -2.99 -14.45
N ALA A 190 0.71 -1.71 -14.19
CA ALA A 190 -0.07 -0.85 -15.05
C ALA A 190 0.86 -0.17 -16.07
N ASP A 191 0.59 -0.34 -17.36
CA ASP A 191 1.37 0.21 -18.48
C ASP A 191 2.88 -0.08 -18.40
N ARG A 192 3.23 -1.24 -17.86
CA ARG A 192 4.64 -1.67 -17.68
C ARG A 192 5.03 -2.70 -18.73
N SER A 193 6.26 -2.58 -19.23
CA SER A 193 6.77 -3.57 -20.18
C SER A 193 6.88 -4.95 -19.53
N ARG A 194 6.60 -6.00 -20.30
CA ARG A 194 6.73 -7.39 -19.84
C ARG A 194 8.17 -7.72 -19.39
N GLY A 195 9.16 -7.05 -19.99
CA GLY A 195 10.58 -7.18 -19.59
C GLY A 195 10.82 -6.69 -18.15
N ALA A 196 10.32 -5.48 -17.83
CA ALA A 196 10.40 -4.90 -16.50
C ALA A 196 9.69 -5.77 -15.45
N LEU A 197 8.46 -6.23 -15.75
CA LEU A 197 7.71 -7.11 -14.84
C LEU A 197 8.42 -8.45 -14.60
N LYS A 198 9.06 -9.04 -15.63
CA LYS A 198 9.86 -10.25 -15.46
C LYS A 198 11.12 -10.00 -14.64
N ALA A 199 11.77 -8.85 -14.77
CA ALA A 199 12.92 -8.50 -13.94
C ALA A 199 12.51 -8.37 -12.47
N LEU A 200 11.42 -7.67 -12.21
CA LEU A 200 10.86 -7.50 -10.86
C LEU A 200 10.45 -8.86 -10.25
N ALA A 201 9.83 -9.75 -11.01
CA ALA A 201 9.48 -11.09 -10.55
C ALA A 201 10.72 -11.93 -10.16
N ARG A 202 11.82 -11.81 -10.93
CA ARG A 202 13.09 -12.48 -10.56
C ARG A 202 13.67 -11.91 -9.27
N SER A 203 13.60 -10.59 -9.07
CA SER A 203 14.05 -9.95 -7.82
C SER A 203 13.20 -10.38 -6.64
N ALA A 204 11.87 -10.43 -6.79
CA ALA A 204 10.95 -10.91 -5.76
C ALA A 204 11.19 -12.40 -5.42
N ASP A 205 11.39 -13.25 -6.41
CA ASP A 205 11.69 -14.67 -6.17
C ASP A 205 13.01 -14.88 -5.41
N ARG A 206 14.05 -14.06 -5.68
CA ARG A 206 15.31 -14.07 -4.91
C ARG A 206 15.10 -13.53 -3.50
N ALA A 207 14.32 -12.46 -3.34
CA ALA A 207 13.98 -11.87 -2.04
C ALA A 207 13.29 -12.88 -1.13
N VAL A 208 12.27 -13.58 -1.62
CA VAL A 208 11.60 -14.66 -0.88
C VAL A 208 12.59 -15.72 -0.43
N ALA A 209 13.48 -16.17 -1.33
CA ALA A 209 14.48 -17.18 -0.99
C ALA A 209 15.51 -16.68 0.04
N GLN A 210 15.82 -15.39 0.08
CA GLN A 210 16.70 -14.78 1.08
C GLN A 210 16.00 -14.67 2.43
N VAL A 211 14.77 -14.17 2.44
CA VAL A 211 13.96 -14.04 3.66
C VAL A 211 13.69 -15.39 4.30
N ASP A 212 13.41 -16.44 3.51
CA ASP A 212 13.22 -17.81 4.02
C ASP A 212 14.42 -18.34 4.82
N ARG A 213 15.63 -17.89 4.52
CA ARG A 213 16.84 -18.30 5.26
C ARG A 213 17.00 -17.57 6.59
N GLU A 214 16.48 -16.35 6.67
CA GLU A 214 16.72 -15.48 7.83
C GLU A 214 15.49 -15.35 8.74
N TRP A 215 14.26 -15.50 8.22
CA TRP A 215 13.04 -15.41 9.02
C TRP A 215 12.57 -16.81 9.46
N PRO A 216 12.56 -17.11 10.79
CA PRO A 216 12.35 -18.47 11.29
C PRO A 216 10.86 -18.86 11.42
N GLN A 217 9.95 -17.92 11.26
CA GLN A 217 8.52 -18.14 11.47
C GLN A 217 7.81 -18.49 10.17
N SER A 218 6.64 -19.13 10.30
CA SER A 218 5.78 -19.44 9.16
C SER A 218 5.21 -18.15 8.57
N TRP A 219 5.25 -18.06 7.26
CA TRP A 219 4.67 -17.00 6.45
C TRP A 219 4.25 -17.58 5.09
N PRO A 220 3.57 -16.84 4.20
CA PRO A 220 3.11 -17.40 2.92
C PRO A 220 4.19 -17.88 1.96
N HIS A 221 5.46 -17.49 2.14
CA HIS A 221 6.61 -17.78 1.25
C HIS A 221 6.37 -17.30 -0.19
N ARG A 222 5.54 -16.29 -0.33
CA ARG A 222 5.16 -15.66 -1.60
C ARG A 222 4.86 -14.20 -1.37
N VAL A 223 5.04 -13.40 -2.42
CA VAL A 223 4.72 -11.97 -2.42
C VAL A 223 3.93 -11.57 -3.64
N VAL A 224 3.06 -10.60 -3.49
CA VAL A 224 2.40 -9.89 -4.58
C VAL A 224 3.04 -8.51 -4.71
N VAL A 225 3.54 -8.20 -5.90
CA VAL A 225 4.21 -6.92 -6.18
C VAL A 225 3.37 -6.15 -7.20
N GLU A 226 3.05 -4.93 -6.89
CA GLU A 226 2.34 -4.00 -7.75
C GLU A 226 3.28 -2.90 -8.24
N SER A 227 3.29 -2.66 -9.55
CA SER A 227 4.07 -1.60 -10.19
C SER A 227 3.14 -0.66 -10.94
N PRO A 228 2.68 0.42 -10.31
CA PRO A 228 1.91 1.48 -10.93
C PRO A 228 2.64 2.11 -12.11
N SER A 229 1.94 2.94 -12.91
CA SER A 229 2.54 3.62 -14.05
C SER A 229 3.44 4.80 -13.64
N SER A 230 3.14 5.42 -12.48
CA SER A 230 3.84 6.60 -11.94
C SER A 230 3.78 6.66 -10.41
N VAL A 231 4.60 7.54 -9.80
CA VAL A 231 4.51 7.83 -8.36
C VAL A 231 3.15 8.42 -7.98
N ARG A 232 2.52 9.19 -8.88
CA ARG A 232 1.16 9.70 -8.67
C ARG A 232 0.13 8.57 -8.57
N ASP A 233 0.25 7.56 -9.40
CA ASP A 233 -0.65 6.40 -9.39
C ASP A 233 -0.37 5.48 -8.21
N MET A 234 0.89 5.36 -7.77
CA MET A 234 1.25 4.73 -6.50
C MET A 234 0.56 5.44 -5.31
N ALA A 235 0.66 6.76 -5.27
CA ALA A 235 0.05 7.56 -4.20
C ALA A 235 -1.48 7.41 -4.14
N ARG A 236 -2.13 7.22 -5.29
CA ARG A 236 -3.58 6.95 -5.35
C ARG A 236 -3.96 5.58 -4.80
N ILE A 237 -3.14 4.54 -5.01
CA ILE A 237 -3.35 3.21 -4.41
C ILE A 237 -3.20 3.28 -2.90
N LEU A 238 -2.26 4.09 -2.42
CA LEU A 238 -1.89 4.21 -1.01
C LEU A 238 -2.65 5.31 -0.26
N ASP A 239 -3.60 5.96 -0.94
CA ASP A 239 -4.44 7.06 -0.42
C ASP A 239 -3.64 8.16 0.31
N ALA A 240 -2.54 8.61 -0.32
CA ALA A 240 -1.67 9.63 0.25
C ALA A 240 -1.16 10.61 -0.81
N PRO A 241 -0.66 11.80 -0.43
CA PRO A 241 -0.07 12.74 -1.37
C PRO A 241 1.17 12.16 -2.07
N SER A 242 1.33 12.40 -3.36
CA SER A 242 2.48 11.90 -4.14
C SER A 242 3.84 12.38 -3.61
N ALA A 243 3.88 13.59 -3.04
CA ALA A 243 5.09 14.12 -2.40
C ALA A 243 5.60 13.25 -1.24
N SER A 244 4.72 12.48 -0.59
CA SER A 244 5.11 11.55 0.49
C SER A 244 5.96 10.38 -0.02
N TYR A 245 5.91 10.08 -1.32
CA TYR A 245 6.62 8.96 -1.94
C TYR A 245 7.76 9.36 -2.86
N GLU A 246 8.07 10.65 -2.95
CA GLU A 246 9.24 11.14 -3.69
C GLU A 246 10.51 10.55 -3.06
N GLY A 247 11.30 9.83 -3.87
CA GLY A 247 12.51 9.14 -3.40
C GLY A 247 12.30 7.79 -2.69
N ILE A 248 11.07 7.41 -2.34
CA ILE A 248 10.76 6.10 -1.78
C ILE A 248 10.58 5.10 -2.91
N ALA A 249 11.39 4.04 -2.90
CA ALA A 249 11.44 3.09 -4.01
C ALA A 249 10.34 2.03 -3.99
N ALA A 250 9.89 1.62 -2.81
CA ALA A 250 8.76 0.72 -2.61
C ALA A 250 8.19 0.87 -1.20
N VAL A 251 6.99 0.36 -0.98
CA VAL A 251 6.36 0.23 0.34
C VAL A 251 5.54 -1.06 0.40
N THR A 252 5.43 -1.65 1.58
CA THR A 252 4.53 -2.77 1.84
C THR A 252 3.23 -2.26 2.46
N THR A 253 2.08 -2.62 1.86
CA THR A 253 0.76 -2.28 2.41
C THR A 253 0.47 -3.12 3.65
N GLY A 254 -0.41 -2.60 4.52
CA GLY A 254 -0.86 -3.27 5.73
C GLY A 254 -0.24 -2.70 7.00
N GLU A 255 -1.03 -2.66 8.05
CA GLU A 255 -0.59 -2.15 9.36
C GLU A 255 0.03 -3.24 10.22
N ALA A 256 1.08 -2.88 10.95
CA ALA A 256 1.62 -3.74 12.00
C ALA A 256 0.65 -3.81 13.19
N GLY A 257 0.25 -4.99 13.58
CA GLY A 257 -0.38 -5.23 14.90
C GLY A 257 -1.90 -5.14 14.99
N GLU A 258 -2.65 -4.98 13.92
CA GLU A 258 -4.11 -4.86 13.99
C GLU A 258 -4.92 -6.12 13.63
N ASN A 259 -4.34 -7.12 12.97
CA ASN A 259 -5.07 -8.35 12.66
C ASN A 259 -4.21 -9.60 12.73
N THR A 260 -4.68 -10.58 13.48
CA THR A 260 -4.14 -11.94 13.55
C THR A 260 -4.37 -12.74 12.25
N ASP A 261 -5.30 -12.31 11.41
CA ASP A 261 -5.48 -12.85 10.06
C ASP A 261 -4.58 -12.06 9.11
N ALA A 262 -3.48 -12.67 8.68
CA ALA A 262 -2.53 -12.06 7.76
C ALA A 262 -3.27 -11.46 6.56
N PRO A 263 -3.31 -10.12 6.42
CA PRO A 263 -3.93 -9.52 5.26
C PRO A 263 -3.16 -9.92 4.01
N ALA A 264 -3.77 -9.73 2.87
CA ALA A 264 -3.09 -9.91 1.59
C ALA A 264 -2.19 -8.70 1.35
N ASP A 265 -0.97 -8.71 1.90
CA ASP A 265 0.01 -7.64 1.73
C ASP A 265 0.39 -7.46 0.26
N ARG A 266 0.64 -6.21 -0.13
CA ARG A 266 1.16 -5.81 -1.44
C ARG A 266 2.46 -5.06 -1.25
N ILE A 267 3.46 -5.39 -2.05
CA ILE A 267 4.65 -4.55 -2.23
C ILE A 267 4.35 -3.62 -3.39
N VAL A 268 4.18 -2.32 -3.14
CA VAL A 268 3.88 -1.32 -4.17
C VAL A 268 5.17 -0.58 -4.51
N VAL A 269 5.60 -0.69 -5.78
CA VAL A 269 6.88 -0.17 -6.25
C VAL A 269 6.69 1.19 -6.91
N ASN A 270 7.43 2.20 -6.46
CA ASN A 270 7.54 3.48 -7.16
C ASN A 270 8.39 3.29 -8.42
N PRO A 271 7.82 3.37 -9.64
CA PRO A 271 8.56 3.05 -10.85
C PRO A 271 9.72 4.02 -11.13
N GLU A 272 9.63 5.24 -10.65
CA GLU A 272 10.63 6.30 -10.88
C GLU A 272 11.83 6.10 -9.95
N ALA A 273 11.60 6.08 -8.63
CA ALA A 273 12.66 5.91 -7.65
C ALA A 273 13.32 4.52 -7.74
N TYR A 274 12.52 3.47 -7.91
CA TYR A 274 13.04 2.10 -8.09
C TYR A 274 13.85 1.96 -9.39
N GLY A 275 13.37 2.60 -10.47
CA GLY A 275 14.06 2.59 -11.77
C GLY A 275 15.40 3.33 -11.77
N ALA A 276 15.61 4.28 -10.86
CA ALA A 276 16.86 5.01 -10.69
C ALA A 276 17.95 4.21 -9.92
N LEU A 277 17.56 3.13 -9.24
CA LEU A 277 18.48 2.29 -8.47
C LEU A 277 19.29 1.36 -9.37
N SER A 278 20.51 1.03 -8.93
CA SER A 278 21.28 -0.09 -9.48
C SER A 278 20.54 -1.41 -9.31
N GLY A 279 20.91 -2.44 -10.06
CA GLY A 279 20.31 -3.78 -9.91
C GLY A 279 20.44 -4.36 -8.49
N GLU A 280 21.56 -4.05 -7.80
CA GLU A 280 21.74 -4.41 -6.39
C GLU A 280 20.79 -3.61 -5.49
N GLY A 281 20.68 -2.28 -5.67
CA GLY A 281 19.74 -1.46 -4.92
C GLY A 281 18.30 -1.89 -5.11
N GLN A 282 17.90 -2.26 -6.33
CA GLN A 282 16.59 -2.83 -6.63
C GLN A 282 16.35 -4.14 -5.87
N GLN A 283 17.38 -5.00 -5.76
CA GLN A 283 17.27 -6.25 -5.00
C GLN A 283 17.15 -5.99 -3.51
N VAL A 284 17.94 -5.05 -2.96
CA VAL A 284 17.87 -4.66 -1.54
C VAL A 284 16.48 -4.17 -1.20
N VAL A 285 15.90 -3.25 -2.00
CA VAL A 285 14.52 -2.76 -1.78
C VAL A 285 13.50 -3.88 -1.73
N VAL A 286 13.47 -4.74 -2.75
CA VAL A 286 12.46 -5.82 -2.81
C VAL A 286 12.66 -6.82 -1.67
N THR A 287 13.90 -7.06 -1.23
CA THR A 287 14.17 -7.93 -0.09
C THR A 287 13.69 -7.30 1.21
N HIS A 288 13.98 -6.02 1.42
CA HIS A 288 13.49 -5.25 2.56
C HIS A 288 11.95 -5.34 2.69
N GLU A 289 11.23 -5.04 1.62
CA GLU A 289 9.77 -5.12 1.61
C GLU A 289 9.25 -6.55 1.84
N THR A 290 9.96 -7.55 1.31
CA THR A 290 9.62 -8.96 1.54
C THR A 290 9.76 -9.36 3.01
N VAL A 291 10.71 -8.77 3.76
CA VAL A 291 10.82 -8.98 5.22
C VAL A 291 9.57 -8.48 5.94
N HIS A 292 9.07 -7.30 5.56
CA HIS A 292 7.83 -6.78 6.16
C HIS A 292 6.64 -7.71 5.91
N VAL A 293 6.50 -8.27 4.71
CA VAL A 293 5.47 -9.28 4.43
C VAL A 293 5.66 -10.52 5.33
N ALA A 294 6.89 -11.01 5.49
CA ALA A 294 7.17 -12.21 6.26
C ALA A 294 6.98 -12.00 7.77
N SER A 295 7.36 -10.84 8.29
CA SER A 295 7.32 -10.52 9.72
C SER A 295 5.97 -9.96 10.19
N ARG A 296 5.03 -9.67 9.29
CA ARG A 296 3.76 -9.00 9.54
C ARG A 296 3.05 -9.48 10.82
N THR A 297 2.79 -10.76 10.91
CA THR A 297 2.05 -11.36 12.03
C THR A 297 2.82 -11.37 13.35
N HIS A 298 4.11 -11.04 13.32
CA HIS A 298 4.99 -10.98 14.48
C HIS A 298 5.48 -9.57 14.81
N THR A 299 4.99 -8.57 14.07
CA THR A 299 5.24 -7.15 14.32
C THR A 299 4.04 -6.55 15.03
N SER A 300 4.24 -5.86 16.12
CA SER A 300 3.17 -5.22 16.91
C SER A 300 3.52 -3.78 17.27
N ARG A 301 2.61 -3.09 17.94
CA ARG A 301 2.88 -1.74 18.49
C ARG A 301 4.04 -1.69 19.51
N ALA A 302 4.43 -2.85 20.05
CA ALA A 302 5.60 -2.94 20.92
C ALA A 302 6.91 -3.01 20.14
N THR A 303 6.88 -3.35 18.85
CA THR A 303 8.05 -3.41 17.97
C THR A 303 8.44 -2.00 17.53
N PRO A 304 9.60 -1.46 17.98
CA PRO A 304 10.02 -0.13 17.55
C PRO A 304 10.46 -0.15 16.07
N LEU A 305 10.26 0.96 15.37
CA LEU A 305 10.62 1.06 13.95
C LEU A 305 12.12 0.85 13.72
N TRP A 306 13.01 1.28 14.63
CA TRP A 306 14.44 0.99 14.47
C TRP A 306 14.75 -0.51 14.38
N LEU A 307 13.95 -1.36 15.05
CA LEU A 307 14.12 -2.82 14.99
C LEU A 307 13.44 -3.40 13.75
N SER A 308 12.23 -2.97 13.43
CA SER A 308 11.49 -3.43 12.25
C SER A 308 12.24 -3.10 10.96
N GLU A 309 12.58 -1.84 10.77
CA GLU A 309 13.31 -1.35 9.61
C GLU A 309 14.76 -1.85 9.58
N GLY A 310 15.42 -1.80 10.75
CA GLY A 310 16.80 -2.27 10.87
C GLY A 310 16.94 -3.76 10.61
N PHE A 311 15.95 -4.59 11.00
CA PHE A 311 15.94 -6.02 10.70
C PHE A 311 15.70 -6.26 9.19
N ALA A 312 14.80 -5.50 8.57
CA ALA A 312 14.56 -5.58 7.14
C ALA A 312 15.82 -5.22 6.33
N ASP A 313 16.50 -4.16 6.71
CA ASP A 313 17.78 -3.77 6.11
C ASP A 313 18.90 -4.79 6.41
N TRP A 314 18.96 -5.32 7.63
CA TRP A 314 19.94 -6.35 7.97
C TRP A 314 19.81 -7.60 7.09
N VAL A 315 18.58 -8.06 6.86
CA VAL A 315 18.33 -9.16 5.92
C VAL A 315 18.69 -8.73 4.49
N ALA A 316 18.23 -7.55 4.05
CA ALA A 316 18.39 -7.10 2.68
C ALA A 316 19.86 -6.90 2.28
N TYR A 317 20.64 -6.23 3.11
CA TYR A 317 22.08 -6.02 2.91
C TYR A 317 22.93 -7.26 3.16
N GLY A 318 22.41 -8.26 3.89
CA GLY A 318 23.12 -9.48 4.20
C GLY A 318 23.53 -10.34 2.99
N ALA A 319 23.01 -10.05 1.79
CA ALA A 319 23.41 -10.68 0.53
C ALA A 319 24.27 -9.75 -0.35
N THR A 320 24.72 -8.61 0.16
CA THR A 320 25.63 -7.68 -0.53
C THR A 320 27.02 -7.75 0.07
N ASP A 321 28.02 -7.38 -0.71
CA ASP A 321 29.41 -7.27 -0.24
C ASP A 321 29.74 -5.86 0.28
N ARG A 322 28.72 -5.02 0.48
CA ARG A 322 28.91 -3.61 0.91
C ARG A 322 29.41 -3.53 2.35
N LYS A 323 30.44 -2.73 2.53
CA LYS A 323 30.92 -2.37 3.86
C LYS A 323 29.94 -1.38 4.52
N PRO A 324 29.87 -1.31 5.86
CA PRO A 324 29.02 -0.38 6.57
C PRO A 324 29.19 1.07 6.13
N ALA A 325 30.41 1.55 6.00
CA ALA A 325 30.70 2.91 5.54
C ALA A 325 30.21 3.20 4.11
N GLU A 326 30.05 2.19 3.26
CA GLU A 326 29.52 2.34 1.89
C GLU A 326 27.99 2.34 1.86
N ALA A 327 27.36 1.66 2.81
CA ALA A 327 25.91 1.52 2.89
C ALA A 327 25.26 2.59 3.79
N ALA A 328 25.99 3.13 4.80
CA ALA A 328 25.54 4.11 5.77
C ALA A 328 26.07 5.53 5.46
N ALA A 329 25.77 6.04 4.26
CA ALA A 329 26.33 7.31 3.77
C ALA A 329 25.93 8.52 4.62
N GLU A 330 24.70 8.53 5.18
CA GLU A 330 24.21 9.62 6.01
C GLU A 330 24.89 9.63 7.40
N LEU A 331 25.14 8.46 7.96
CA LEU A 331 25.92 8.36 9.21
C LEU A 331 27.41 8.70 8.98
N VAL A 332 28.01 8.34 7.84
CA VAL A 332 29.36 8.76 7.46
C VAL A 332 29.44 10.29 7.39
N ARG A 333 28.47 10.94 6.75
CA ARG A 333 28.40 12.40 6.69
C ARG A 333 28.25 12.99 8.09
N ALA A 334 27.34 12.44 8.91
CA ALA A 334 27.14 12.89 10.29
C ALA A 334 28.40 12.70 11.15
N ALA A 335 29.18 11.65 10.92
CA ALA A 335 30.48 11.44 11.59
C ALA A 335 31.48 12.54 11.25
N GLY A 336 31.61 12.91 9.96
CA GLY A 336 32.44 14.01 9.49
C GLY A 336 32.05 15.35 10.12
N GLU A 337 30.77 15.57 10.36
CA GLU A 337 30.24 16.78 11.00
C GLU A 337 30.23 16.70 12.55
N ARG A 338 30.65 15.61 13.15
CA ARG A 338 30.58 15.32 14.60
C ARG A 338 29.15 15.34 15.16
N LYS A 339 28.17 14.92 14.33
CA LYS A 339 26.74 14.90 14.64
C LYS A 339 26.16 13.48 14.68
N LEU A 340 26.97 12.47 14.98
CA LEU A 340 26.45 11.11 15.13
C LEU A 340 25.34 11.05 16.18
N PRO A 341 24.29 10.26 15.97
CA PRO A 341 23.23 10.06 16.93
C PRO A 341 23.75 9.56 18.28
N ARG A 342 23.16 10.05 19.36
CA ARG A 342 23.51 9.64 20.72
C ARG A 342 22.60 8.56 21.28
N GLU A 343 21.42 8.42 20.69
CA GLU A 343 20.36 7.48 21.08
C GLU A 343 19.94 6.66 19.87
N LEU A 344 19.36 5.49 20.10
CA LEU A 344 18.67 4.74 19.07
C LEU A 344 17.53 5.58 18.49
N PRO A 345 17.21 5.44 17.20
CA PRO A 345 16.11 6.17 16.59
C PRO A 345 14.78 5.85 17.28
N THR A 346 13.93 6.85 17.40
CA THR A 346 12.54 6.71 17.82
C THR A 346 11.64 6.53 16.60
N ASP A 347 10.41 6.06 16.81
CA ASP A 347 9.43 5.94 15.71
C ASP A 347 9.11 7.29 15.02
N ARG A 348 9.40 8.41 15.70
CA ARG A 348 9.23 9.75 15.11
C ARG A 348 10.23 10.03 14.00
N ASP A 349 11.42 9.45 14.09
CA ASP A 349 12.52 9.68 13.15
C ASP A 349 12.27 8.97 11.80
N PHE A 350 11.31 8.05 11.76
CA PHE A 350 10.88 7.32 10.55
C PHE A 350 9.61 7.90 9.89
N ARG A 351 9.13 9.08 10.34
CA ARG A 351 7.90 9.66 9.78
C ARG A 351 8.11 10.22 8.38
N PHE A 352 7.07 10.08 7.56
CA PHE A 352 6.99 10.77 6.27
C PHE A 352 7.10 12.28 6.43
N GLY A 353 7.80 12.93 5.48
CA GLY A 353 8.03 14.36 5.51
C GLY A 353 9.14 14.81 6.44
N SER A 354 9.86 13.89 7.10
CA SER A 354 11.15 14.21 7.74
C SER A 354 12.18 14.61 6.68
N GLU A 355 13.15 15.45 7.06
CA GLU A 355 14.28 15.76 6.18
C GLU A 355 14.93 14.46 5.69
N PRO A 356 15.16 14.26 4.37
CA PRO A 356 15.64 13.01 3.80
C PRO A 356 16.91 12.47 4.46
N GLU A 357 17.82 13.37 4.87
CA GLU A 357 19.05 13.02 5.57
C GLU A 357 18.78 12.49 6.99
N SER A 358 17.78 13.04 7.68
CA SER A 358 17.38 12.58 9.01
C SER A 358 16.75 11.19 8.95
N LEU A 359 15.88 10.99 7.97
CA LEU A 359 15.26 9.70 7.70
C LEU A 359 16.32 8.65 7.36
N GLY A 360 17.26 8.97 6.46
CA GLY A 360 18.37 8.06 6.13
C GLY A 360 19.21 7.69 7.33
N ARG A 361 19.53 8.64 8.22
CA ARG A 361 20.25 8.35 9.46
C ARG A 361 19.47 7.40 10.39
N ALA A 362 18.14 7.52 10.45
CA ALA A 362 17.32 6.62 11.26
C ALA A 362 17.38 5.17 10.73
N TYR A 363 17.21 4.96 9.42
CA TYR A 363 17.35 3.64 8.80
C TYR A 363 18.74 3.03 9.02
N GLU A 364 19.79 3.77 8.71
CA GLU A 364 21.18 3.34 8.87
C GLU A 364 21.51 3.02 10.34
N SER A 365 20.97 3.80 11.28
CA SER A 365 21.10 3.55 12.72
C SER A 365 20.43 2.27 13.17
N GLY A 366 19.20 2.02 12.71
CA GLY A 366 18.47 0.79 12.98
C GLY A 366 19.17 -0.43 12.38
N TRP A 367 19.62 -0.32 11.14
CA TRP A 367 20.41 -1.36 10.48
C TRP A 367 21.67 -1.72 11.26
N LEU A 368 22.49 -0.73 11.65
CA LEU A 368 23.71 -0.96 12.42
C LEU A 368 23.43 -1.52 13.83
N ALA A 369 22.28 -1.18 14.44
CA ALA A 369 21.87 -1.78 15.70
C ALA A 369 21.54 -3.28 15.54
N CYS A 370 20.80 -3.66 14.51
CA CYS A 370 20.51 -5.06 14.21
C CYS A 370 21.78 -5.83 13.81
N ARG A 371 22.67 -5.19 13.06
CA ARG A 371 23.95 -5.78 12.69
C ARG A 371 24.86 -6.03 13.90
N LEU A 372 24.97 -5.07 14.80
CA LEU A 372 25.69 -5.24 16.07
C LEU A 372 25.17 -6.43 16.86
N ILE A 373 23.84 -6.55 17.01
CA ILE A 373 23.25 -7.69 17.74
C ILE A 373 23.61 -9.00 17.05
N ALA A 374 23.51 -9.06 15.73
CA ALA A 374 23.81 -10.28 14.98
C ALA A 374 25.30 -10.67 15.06
N GLU A 375 26.21 -9.71 15.10
CA GLU A 375 27.67 -9.95 15.18
C GLU A 375 28.13 -10.33 16.61
N GLU A 376 27.67 -9.62 17.64
CA GLU A 376 28.14 -9.88 19.02
C GLU A 376 27.39 -11.02 19.73
N TRP A 377 26.07 -11.18 19.48
CA TRP A 377 25.24 -12.19 20.16
C TRP A 377 24.72 -13.28 19.21
N GLY A 378 24.93 -13.12 17.92
CA GLY A 378 24.50 -14.07 16.91
C GLY A 378 23.10 -13.79 16.36
N LYS A 379 22.88 -14.23 15.12
CA LYS A 379 21.63 -14.03 14.35
C LYS A 379 20.39 -14.53 15.09
N GLU A 380 20.47 -15.64 15.78
CA GLU A 380 19.34 -16.22 16.50
C GLU A 380 18.88 -15.33 17.67
N ARG A 381 19.81 -14.65 18.33
CA ARG A 381 19.45 -13.68 19.38
C ARG A 381 18.75 -12.46 18.82
N LEU A 382 19.16 -11.97 17.66
CA LEU A 382 18.44 -10.89 16.95
C LEU A 382 17.01 -11.30 16.61
N LYS A 383 16.81 -12.49 16.05
CA LYS A 383 15.49 -13.02 15.70
C LYS A 383 14.60 -13.21 16.93
N ASN A 384 15.15 -13.80 17.99
CA ASN A 384 14.44 -13.98 19.26
C ASN A 384 14.05 -12.65 19.91
N LEU A 385 14.95 -11.65 19.86
CA LEU A 385 14.66 -10.29 20.32
C LEU A 385 13.46 -9.70 19.58
N TYR A 386 13.44 -9.81 18.26
CA TYR A 386 12.33 -9.34 17.44
C TYR A 386 11.02 -9.99 17.83
N LEU A 387 10.99 -11.32 17.89
CA LEU A 387 9.79 -12.11 18.21
C LEU A 387 9.28 -11.84 19.63
N ARG A 388 10.20 -11.71 20.59
CA ARG A 388 9.87 -11.44 22.00
C ARG A 388 9.23 -10.05 22.17
N ILE A 389 9.77 -9.04 21.50
CA ILE A 389 9.19 -7.69 21.49
C ILE A 389 7.83 -7.71 20.78
N GLY A 390 7.75 -8.32 19.60
CA GLY A 390 6.52 -8.38 18.81
C GLY A 390 5.36 -9.11 19.50
N SER A 391 5.65 -10.07 20.38
CA SER A 391 4.63 -10.78 21.17
C SER A 391 4.25 -10.06 22.48
N SER A 392 4.93 -8.98 22.84
CA SER A 392 4.72 -8.28 24.12
C SER A 392 3.44 -7.45 24.10
N GLN A 393 2.71 -7.48 25.22
CA GLN A 393 1.56 -6.59 25.48
C GLN A 393 1.96 -5.34 26.30
N LYS A 394 3.26 -5.16 26.56
CA LYS A 394 3.79 -4.03 27.31
C LYS A 394 3.94 -2.80 26.43
N ARG A 395 4.14 -1.63 27.05
CA ARG A 395 4.57 -0.43 26.32
C ARG A 395 5.92 -0.69 25.66
N GLN A 396 6.15 -0.14 24.50
CA GLN A 396 7.31 -0.37 23.64
C GLN A 396 8.64 -0.30 24.41
N SER A 397 8.90 0.77 25.18
CA SER A 397 10.16 0.92 25.93
C SER A 397 10.39 -0.20 26.96
N ALA A 398 9.34 -0.62 27.66
CA ALA A 398 9.43 -1.71 28.63
C ALA A 398 9.59 -3.08 27.95
N ALA A 399 8.93 -3.29 26.81
CA ALA A 399 9.07 -4.51 26.02
C ALA A 399 10.51 -4.65 25.48
N VAL A 400 11.08 -3.56 24.97
CA VAL A 400 12.45 -3.53 24.45
C VAL A 400 13.45 -3.80 25.54
N ASP A 401 13.40 -3.09 26.67
CA ASP A 401 14.38 -3.27 27.77
C ASP A 401 14.33 -4.70 28.34
N GLU A 402 13.14 -5.24 28.57
CA GLU A 402 12.99 -6.61 29.06
C GLU A 402 13.50 -7.65 28.07
N ALA A 403 13.22 -7.47 26.77
CA ALA A 403 13.68 -8.38 25.74
C ALA A 403 15.21 -8.32 25.59
N MET A 404 15.81 -7.13 25.62
CA MET A 404 17.27 -6.95 25.60
C MET A 404 17.92 -7.62 26.80
N ARG A 405 17.41 -7.45 28.02
CA ARG A 405 17.94 -8.15 29.21
C ARG A 405 17.86 -9.66 29.09
N GLY A 406 16.76 -10.16 28.49
CA GLY A 406 16.56 -11.60 28.31
C GLY A 406 17.43 -12.21 27.24
N GLU A 407 17.59 -11.54 26.10
CA GLU A 407 18.28 -12.09 24.93
C GLU A 407 19.76 -11.68 24.86
N LEU A 408 20.10 -10.47 25.31
CA LEU A 408 21.46 -9.93 25.19
C LEU A 408 22.18 -9.85 26.57
N GLY A 409 21.47 -9.99 27.67
CA GLY A 409 22.02 -9.91 29.02
C GLY A 409 22.26 -8.48 29.51
N LEU A 410 21.79 -7.45 28.78
CA LEU A 410 21.99 -6.04 29.12
C LEU A 410 20.73 -5.23 28.83
N GLY A 411 20.57 -4.07 29.44
CA GLY A 411 19.43 -3.18 29.23
C GLY A 411 19.63 -2.22 28.05
N THR A 412 18.60 -1.47 27.74
CA THR A 412 18.58 -0.54 26.58
C THR A 412 19.67 0.52 26.67
N GLU A 413 19.95 1.05 27.87
CA GLU A 413 20.98 2.08 28.08
C GLU A 413 22.39 1.55 27.76
N GLU A 414 22.76 0.40 28.33
CA GLU A 414 24.05 -0.25 28.08
C GLU A 414 24.20 -0.67 26.61
N PHE A 415 23.11 -1.17 26.01
CA PHE A 415 23.10 -1.47 24.58
C PHE A 415 23.35 -0.22 23.73
N THR A 416 22.71 0.90 24.07
CA THR A 416 22.90 2.17 23.34
C THR A 416 24.34 2.67 23.40
N GLU A 417 25.03 2.51 24.53
CA GLU A 417 26.44 2.85 24.66
C GLU A 417 27.35 1.98 23.76
N ARG A 418 27.09 0.65 23.73
CA ARG A 418 27.80 -0.28 22.84
C ARG A 418 27.54 0.05 21.36
N TRP A 419 26.28 0.28 21.01
CA TRP A 419 25.89 0.67 19.66
C TRP A 419 26.60 1.96 19.21
N ARG A 420 26.66 2.97 20.06
CA ARG A 420 27.39 4.22 19.75
C ARG A 420 28.88 3.98 19.49
N SER A 421 29.49 3.05 20.20
CA SER A 421 30.90 2.69 20.01
C SER A 421 31.10 1.91 18.73
N TYR A 422 30.20 0.97 18.43
CA TYR A 422 30.17 0.19 17.21
C TYR A 422 29.98 1.06 15.98
N VAL A 423 29.02 2.00 15.99
CA VAL A 423 28.80 2.96 14.88
C VAL A 423 30.08 3.75 14.56
N ARG A 424 30.76 4.25 15.58
CA ARG A 424 32.03 4.98 15.36
C ARG A 424 33.11 4.10 14.75
N GLN A 425 33.19 2.85 15.13
CA GLN A 425 34.19 1.90 14.61
C GLN A 425 33.89 1.53 13.15
N GLU A 426 32.65 1.22 12.80
CA GLU A 426 32.25 0.77 11.48
C GLU A 426 32.26 1.87 10.40
N LEU A 427 32.23 3.15 10.82
CA LEU A 427 32.26 4.31 9.94
C LEU A 427 33.65 5.00 9.86
N SER A 428 34.67 4.49 10.57
CA SER A 428 36.02 5.08 10.60
C SER A 428 36.92 4.65 9.43
#